data_8d985c33b4513084c746d2520468c3d2
#
_entry.id   8d985c33b4513084c746d2520468c3d2
#
_cell.length_a   1.000
_cell.length_b   1.000
_cell.length_c   1.000
_cell.angle_alpha   90.00
_cell.angle_beta   90.00
_cell.angle_gamma   90.00
#
_symmetry.space_group_name_H-M   'P 1'
#
loop_
_entity.id
_entity.type
_entity.pdbx_description
1 polymer ?
#
loop_
_entity_poly.entity_id
_entity_poly.type
_entity_poly.pdbx_seq_one_letter_code
_entity_poly.pdbx_strand_id
1 'polypeptide(L)'
;MMIRMLFLSLALVGCGSAAPAPAAPPTFDPLTFFTGPSRGEGTLKVMTKPSVKIRVESEGRPDGKGGIILDQTIHEGTKPARQRRWSLRPTSPTTFTGTITDNPGPVLGRMDGNRLILNYTMKGGLKAYQVLTIQPGGRALINRMTVRKFGISVAHVDEVITKGD
;
A
#
# COMPACT_ATOMS: atom_id res chain seq x y z
N MET A 1 -9.18 -50.32 -66.76
CA MET A 1 -10.24 -49.86 -65.80
C MET A 1 -9.49 -49.29 -64.62
N MET A 2 -9.27 -47.93 -64.60
CA MET A 2 -8.46 -47.24 -63.56
C MET A 2 -9.41 -46.63 -62.55
N ILE A 3 -9.29 -47.05 -61.25
CA ILE A 3 -10.04 -46.53 -60.16
C ILE A 3 -9.21 -45.42 -59.54
N ARG A 4 -9.70 -44.15 -59.60
CA ARG A 4 -9.11 -42.98 -58.96
C ARG A 4 -9.64 -42.93 -57.52
N MET A 5 -8.75 -43.12 -56.54
CA MET A 5 -9.01 -42.86 -55.11
C MET A 5 -8.88 -41.35 -54.81
N LEU A 6 -9.97 -40.74 -54.39
CA LEU A 6 -10.07 -39.36 -53.95
C LEU A 6 -9.75 -39.28 -52.47
N PHE A 7 -8.60 -38.70 -52.06
CA PHE A 7 -8.28 -38.43 -50.66
C PHE A 7 -8.92 -37.10 -50.25
N LEU A 8 -9.89 -37.21 -49.35
CA LEU A 8 -10.52 -36.04 -48.73
C LEU A 8 -9.71 -35.64 -47.46
N SER A 9 -8.93 -34.55 -47.58
CA SER A 9 -8.17 -34.02 -46.43
C SER A 9 -9.07 -33.17 -45.55
N LEU A 10 -9.35 -33.63 -44.33
CA LEU A 10 -10.11 -32.91 -43.32
C LEU A 10 -9.15 -31.97 -42.53
N ALA A 11 -9.21 -30.66 -42.77
CA ALA A 11 -8.45 -29.67 -42.04
C ALA A 11 -9.19 -29.35 -40.71
N LEU A 12 -8.61 -29.75 -39.57
CA LEU A 12 -9.06 -29.31 -38.26
C LEU A 12 -8.58 -27.88 -38.02
N VAL A 13 -9.48 -26.92 -38.05
CA VAL A 13 -9.24 -25.55 -37.56
C VAL A 13 -9.31 -25.56 -36.03
N GLY A 14 -8.17 -25.58 -35.35
CA GLY A 14 -8.07 -25.43 -33.92
C GLY A 14 -8.33 -23.99 -33.54
N CYS A 15 -9.49 -23.69 -32.92
CA CYS A 15 -9.72 -22.41 -32.20
C CYS A 15 -8.87 -22.38 -30.95
N GLY A 16 -7.65 -21.82 -31.05
CA GLY A 16 -6.85 -21.48 -29.88
C GLY A 16 -7.47 -20.29 -29.15
N SER A 17 -8.15 -20.53 -28.02
CA SER A 17 -8.55 -19.45 -27.11
C SER A 17 -7.30 -18.86 -26.49
N ALA A 18 -6.91 -17.66 -26.92
CA ALA A 18 -5.86 -16.90 -26.25
C ALA A 18 -6.28 -16.60 -24.80
N ALA A 19 -5.44 -16.93 -23.82
CA ALA A 19 -5.68 -16.55 -22.43
C ALA A 19 -5.80 -15.01 -22.35
N PRO A 20 -6.75 -14.48 -21.56
CA PRO A 20 -6.88 -13.03 -21.40
C PRO A 20 -5.57 -12.44 -20.88
N ALA A 21 -5.14 -11.34 -21.45
CA ALA A 21 -3.95 -10.61 -20.99
C ALA A 21 -4.10 -10.24 -19.51
N PRO A 22 -3.03 -10.31 -18.71
CA PRO A 22 -3.06 -9.86 -17.32
C PRO A 22 -3.61 -8.44 -17.23
N ALA A 23 -4.58 -8.21 -16.35
CA ALA A 23 -5.13 -6.88 -16.12
C ALA A 23 -4.01 -5.93 -15.70
N ALA A 24 -3.99 -4.73 -16.29
CA ALA A 24 -3.04 -3.70 -15.89
C ALA A 24 -3.14 -3.44 -14.38
N PRO A 25 -2.01 -3.23 -13.67
CA PRO A 25 -2.05 -2.93 -12.27
C PRO A 25 -2.89 -1.66 -12.03
N PRO A 26 -3.69 -1.59 -10.93
CA PRO A 26 -4.52 -0.44 -10.66
C PRO A 26 -3.66 0.81 -10.45
N THR A 27 -4.11 1.93 -10.97
CA THR A 27 -3.48 3.24 -10.71
C THR A 27 -3.67 3.58 -9.23
N PHE A 28 -2.60 3.97 -8.55
CA PHE A 28 -2.65 4.38 -7.16
C PHE A 28 -2.47 5.89 -7.03
N ASP A 29 -3.52 6.57 -6.59
CA ASP A 29 -3.47 7.95 -6.10
C ASP A 29 -3.67 7.96 -4.58
N PRO A 30 -2.59 8.23 -3.79
CA PRO A 30 -2.66 8.23 -2.34
C PRO A 30 -3.63 9.27 -1.77
N LEU A 31 -3.75 10.44 -2.41
CA LEU A 31 -4.62 11.50 -1.91
C LEU A 31 -6.09 11.11 -2.05
N THR A 32 -6.48 10.57 -3.19
CA THR A 32 -7.84 10.05 -3.42
C THR A 32 -8.14 8.84 -2.54
N PHE A 33 -7.18 7.91 -2.37
CA PHE A 33 -7.40 6.74 -1.54
C PHE A 33 -7.67 7.11 -0.09
N PHE A 34 -6.85 7.99 0.49
CA PHE A 34 -6.96 8.36 1.90
C PHE A 34 -7.95 9.50 2.19
N THR A 35 -8.65 10.06 1.21
CA THR A 35 -9.75 11.00 1.46
C THR A 35 -10.98 10.24 1.99
N GLY A 36 -11.51 10.67 3.13
CA GLY A 36 -12.58 10.01 3.89
C GLY A 36 -12.05 8.93 4.83
N PRO A 37 -12.94 8.06 5.33
CA PRO A 37 -12.60 7.04 6.32
C PRO A 37 -11.79 5.90 5.70
N SER A 38 -10.88 5.34 6.49
CA SER A 38 -10.20 4.08 6.18
C SER A 38 -9.83 3.33 7.45
N ARG A 39 -9.71 2.01 7.35
CA ARG A 39 -9.38 1.15 8.48
C ARG A 39 -8.25 0.19 8.13
N GLY A 40 -7.22 0.19 8.94
CA GLY A 40 -6.11 -0.75 8.88
C GLY A 40 -6.21 -1.84 9.95
N GLU A 41 -5.94 -3.08 9.58
CA GLU A 41 -5.83 -4.20 10.51
C GLU A 41 -4.58 -5.02 10.18
N GLY A 42 -3.83 -5.37 11.22
CA GLY A 42 -2.57 -6.08 10.99
C GLY A 42 -1.85 -6.49 12.26
N THR A 43 -0.55 -6.65 12.12
CA THR A 43 0.33 -7.06 13.21
C THR A 43 1.57 -6.19 13.28
N LEU A 44 2.01 -5.91 14.51
CA LEU A 44 3.30 -5.33 14.82
C LEU A 44 4.17 -6.40 15.48
N LYS A 45 5.33 -6.67 14.89
CA LYS A 45 6.38 -7.51 15.46
C LYS A 45 7.58 -6.64 15.84
N VAL A 46 7.90 -6.60 17.12
CA VAL A 46 9.16 -6.03 17.64
C VAL A 46 10.11 -7.18 17.93
N MET A 47 11.38 -7.06 17.55
CA MET A 47 12.37 -8.15 17.48
C MET A 47 12.37 -9.08 18.70
N THR A 48 12.30 -8.54 19.91
CA THR A 48 12.39 -9.30 21.17
C THR A 48 11.05 -9.53 21.87
N LYS A 49 9.92 -9.15 21.24
CA LYS A 49 8.60 -9.22 21.85
C LYS A 49 7.64 -10.10 21.03
N PRO A 50 6.63 -10.71 21.63
CA PRO A 50 5.54 -11.33 20.89
C PRO A 50 4.90 -10.34 19.90
N SER A 51 4.38 -10.86 18.79
CA SER A 51 3.59 -10.05 17.85
C SER A 51 2.30 -9.59 18.51
N VAL A 52 1.91 -8.34 18.25
CA VAL A 52 0.65 -7.79 18.74
C VAL A 52 -0.24 -7.37 17.58
N LYS A 53 -1.55 -7.50 17.75
CA LYS A 53 -2.52 -6.99 16.78
C LYS A 53 -2.52 -5.47 16.81
N ILE A 54 -2.63 -4.86 15.65
CA ILE A 54 -2.87 -3.43 15.49
C ILE A 54 -4.16 -3.20 14.73
N ARG A 55 -4.87 -2.13 15.08
CA ARG A 55 -5.99 -1.58 14.35
C ARG A 55 -5.79 -0.07 14.25
N VAL A 56 -5.96 0.47 13.06
CA VAL A 56 -5.82 1.90 12.79
C VAL A 56 -7.10 2.39 12.15
N GLU A 57 -7.76 3.35 12.78
CA GLU A 57 -8.89 4.06 12.22
C GLU A 57 -8.39 5.40 11.73
N SER A 58 -8.69 5.74 10.49
CA SER A 58 -8.15 6.93 9.83
C SER A 58 -9.27 7.73 9.20
N GLU A 59 -9.16 9.06 9.30
CA GLU A 59 -10.03 10.02 8.62
C GLU A 59 -9.16 11.01 7.86
N GLY A 60 -9.30 11.02 6.54
CA GLY A 60 -8.52 11.87 5.64
C GLY A 60 -9.35 12.98 5.03
N ARG A 61 -8.74 14.18 4.93
CA ARG A 61 -9.35 15.33 4.28
C ARG A 61 -8.31 16.13 3.49
N PRO A 62 -8.71 16.78 2.39
CA PRO A 62 -7.84 17.72 1.68
C PRO A 62 -7.35 18.83 2.61
N ASP A 63 -6.10 19.26 2.43
CA ASP A 63 -5.50 20.36 3.22
C ASP A 63 -5.81 21.77 2.62
N GLY A 64 -6.57 21.83 1.53
CA GLY A 64 -6.87 23.06 0.78
C GLY A 64 -5.69 23.62 -0.03
N LYS A 65 -4.56 22.92 -0.07
CA LYS A 65 -3.32 23.34 -0.75
C LYS A 65 -2.72 22.22 -1.63
N GLY A 66 -3.58 21.28 -2.07
CA GLY A 66 -3.19 20.16 -2.92
C GLY A 66 -2.58 18.96 -2.19
N GLY A 67 -2.65 18.92 -0.87
CA GLY A 67 -2.25 17.82 -0.03
C GLY A 67 -3.41 17.21 0.74
N ILE A 68 -3.09 16.28 1.64
CA ILE A 68 -4.03 15.60 2.53
C ILE A 68 -3.56 15.69 3.99
N ILE A 69 -4.52 15.83 4.89
CA ILE A 69 -4.36 15.61 6.32
C ILE A 69 -5.06 14.31 6.66
N LEU A 70 -4.36 13.40 7.34
CA LEU A 70 -4.90 12.11 7.77
C LEU A 70 -4.78 12.01 9.29
N ASP A 71 -5.91 12.04 9.98
CA ASP A 71 -6.01 11.81 11.42
C ASP A 71 -6.19 10.31 11.68
N GLN A 72 -5.42 9.76 12.60
CA GLN A 72 -5.41 8.34 12.92
C GLN A 72 -5.59 8.09 14.40
N THR A 73 -6.43 7.10 14.72
CA THR A 73 -6.50 6.47 16.06
C THR A 73 -5.89 5.08 15.95
N ILE A 74 -4.81 4.83 16.70
CA ILE A 74 -4.03 3.60 16.63
C ILE A 74 -4.23 2.80 17.92
N HIS A 75 -4.72 1.58 17.77
CA HIS A 75 -4.86 0.57 18.82
C HIS A 75 -3.76 -0.48 18.66
N GLU A 76 -2.97 -0.71 19.70
CA GLU A 76 -1.84 -1.64 19.70
C GLU A 76 -1.99 -2.62 20.89
N GLY A 77 -2.50 -3.83 20.62
CA GLY A 77 -2.76 -4.82 21.65
C GLY A 77 -3.69 -4.27 22.74
N THR A 78 -3.25 -4.32 23.99
CA THR A 78 -4.00 -3.82 25.16
C THR A 78 -3.60 -2.42 25.60
N LYS A 79 -2.70 -1.73 24.87
CA LYS A 79 -2.26 -0.38 25.21
C LYS A 79 -3.37 0.63 24.97
N PRO A 80 -3.38 1.77 25.71
CA PRO A 80 -4.26 2.89 25.41
C PRO A 80 -4.12 3.33 23.97
N ALA A 81 -5.23 3.66 23.32
CA ALA A 81 -5.25 4.19 21.97
C ALA A 81 -4.46 5.50 21.90
N ARG A 82 -3.73 5.70 20.81
CA ARG A 82 -2.97 6.93 20.58
C ARG A 82 -3.38 7.61 19.28
N GLN A 83 -3.31 8.92 19.28
CA GLN A 83 -3.59 9.74 18.11
C GLN A 83 -2.32 10.04 17.33
N ARG A 84 -2.46 10.11 16.01
CA ARG A 84 -1.42 10.51 15.08
C ARG A 84 -2.02 11.32 13.95
N ARG A 85 -1.35 12.35 13.51
CA ARG A 85 -1.73 13.10 12.32
C ARG A 85 -0.59 13.05 11.32
N TRP A 86 -0.95 12.74 10.08
CA TRP A 86 -0.10 12.92 8.91
C TRP A 86 -0.52 14.16 8.16
N SER A 87 0.44 14.82 7.55
CA SER A 87 0.23 15.75 6.46
C SER A 87 1.10 15.29 5.31
N LEU A 88 0.53 15.08 4.14
CA LEU A 88 1.25 14.64 2.94
C LEU A 88 0.87 15.52 1.77
N ARG A 89 1.86 15.99 1.02
CA ARG A 89 1.68 16.85 -0.15
C ARG A 89 2.57 16.40 -1.29
N PRO A 90 2.07 16.39 -2.55
CA PRO A 90 2.89 16.14 -3.72
C PRO A 90 3.90 17.28 -3.92
N THR A 91 5.12 16.95 -4.29
CA THR A 91 6.18 17.86 -4.72
C THR A 91 6.49 17.72 -6.20
N SER A 92 6.04 16.61 -6.79
CA SER A 92 6.03 16.32 -8.23
C SER A 92 4.94 15.28 -8.51
N PRO A 93 4.67 14.89 -9.78
CA PRO A 93 3.72 13.82 -10.08
C PRO A 93 3.99 12.48 -9.37
N THR A 94 5.23 12.24 -8.97
CA THR A 94 5.64 10.96 -8.37
C THR A 94 6.30 11.09 -7.01
N THR A 95 6.48 12.30 -6.48
CA THR A 95 7.15 12.51 -5.17
C THR A 95 6.28 13.30 -4.21
N PHE A 96 6.46 13.01 -2.93
CA PHE A 96 5.69 13.60 -1.83
C PHE A 96 6.60 14.03 -0.70
N THR A 97 6.19 15.05 0.03
CA THR A 97 6.77 15.41 1.32
C THR A 97 5.65 15.54 2.36
N GLY A 98 6.01 15.39 3.62
CA GLY A 98 5.02 15.51 4.68
C GLY A 98 5.61 15.49 6.07
N THR A 99 4.72 15.44 7.05
CA THR A 99 5.04 15.36 8.48
C THR A 99 4.15 14.35 9.19
N ILE A 100 4.63 13.88 10.33
CA ILE A 100 3.85 13.06 11.27
C ILE A 100 4.02 13.68 12.65
N THR A 101 2.93 13.82 13.42
CA THR A 101 2.94 14.53 14.71
C THR A 101 3.89 13.94 15.76
N ASP A 102 4.18 12.66 15.70
CA ASP A 102 5.08 11.97 16.64
C ASP A 102 6.50 11.76 16.11
N ASN A 103 6.86 12.39 14.96
CA ASN A 103 8.17 12.27 14.33
C ASN A 103 8.91 13.61 14.24
N PRO A 104 10.24 13.61 14.51
CA PRO A 104 11.04 14.84 14.51
C PRO A 104 11.44 15.36 13.12
N GLY A 105 11.21 14.62 12.06
CA GLY A 105 11.68 14.96 10.71
C GLY A 105 10.63 14.82 9.62
N PRO A 106 10.96 15.21 8.39
CA PRO A 106 10.05 15.09 7.27
C PRO A 106 9.80 13.64 6.89
N VAL A 107 8.63 13.42 6.29
CA VAL A 107 8.31 12.21 5.54
C VAL A 107 8.65 12.47 4.08
N LEU A 108 9.39 11.57 3.46
CA LEU A 108 9.69 11.58 2.03
C LEU A 108 8.95 10.42 1.38
N GLY A 109 8.16 10.72 0.37
CA GLY A 109 7.35 9.74 -0.37
C GLY A 109 7.69 9.72 -1.85
N ARG A 110 7.59 8.54 -2.47
CA ARG A 110 7.65 8.39 -3.93
C ARG A 110 6.72 7.30 -4.41
N MET A 111 6.14 7.52 -5.58
CA MET A 111 5.41 6.49 -6.31
C MET A 111 6.39 5.58 -7.07
N ASP A 112 6.05 4.30 -7.11
CA ASP A 112 6.74 3.28 -7.89
C ASP A 112 5.69 2.31 -8.43
N GLY A 113 5.16 2.59 -9.61
CA GLY A 113 4.02 1.89 -10.17
C GLY A 113 2.78 2.00 -9.29
N ASN A 114 2.28 0.87 -8.82
CA ASN A 114 1.12 0.78 -7.93
C ASN A 114 1.48 0.88 -6.42
N ARG A 115 2.67 1.39 -6.08
CA ARG A 115 3.17 1.50 -4.70
C ARG A 115 3.50 2.93 -4.33
N LEU A 116 3.16 3.31 -3.10
CA LEU A 116 3.70 4.48 -2.42
C LEU A 116 4.77 4.01 -1.43
N ILE A 117 5.98 4.52 -1.57
CA ILE A 117 7.11 4.23 -0.68
C ILE A 117 7.37 5.46 0.17
N LEU A 118 7.33 5.29 1.49
CA LEU A 118 7.57 6.34 2.47
C LEU A 118 8.84 6.05 3.27
N ASN A 119 9.65 7.08 3.47
CA ASN A 119 10.84 7.06 4.31
C ASN A 119 10.76 8.20 5.33
N TYR A 120 10.99 7.89 6.59
CA TYR A 120 10.99 8.89 7.65
C TYR A 120 11.79 8.43 8.87
N THR A 121 12.15 9.40 9.73
CA THR A 121 12.86 9.11 10.97
C THR A 121 11.90 9.27 12.14
N MET A 122 11.76 8.22 12.93
CA MET A 122 10.97 8.21 14.16
C MET A 122 11.82 8.66 15.37
N LYS A 123 11.15 8.93 16.50
CA LYS A 123 11.84 9.24 17.78
C LYS A 123 12.89 8.19 18.12
N GLY A 124 13.99 8.61 18.71
CA GLY A 124 15.12 7.74 19.04
C GLY A 124 16.00 7.33 17.84
N GLY A 125 15.89 8.04 16.71
CA GLY A 125 16.73 7.79 15.53
C GLY A 125 16.35 6.54 14.73
N LEU A 126 15.13 6.01 14.96
CA LEU A 126 14.62 4.86 14.23
C LEU A 126 14.29 5.26 12.79
N LYS A 127 14.74 4.48 11.82
CA LYS A 127 14.45 4.68 10.39
C LYS A 127 13.30 3.80 9.96
N ALA A 128 12.21 4.40 9.51
CA ALA A 128 11.07 3.69 8.95
C ALA A 128 11.13 3.70 7.42
N TYR A 129 10.96 2.52 6.84
CA TYR A 129 10.72 2.27 5.42
C TYR A 129 9.37 1.61 5.30
N GLN A 130 8.43 2.25 4.62
CA GLN A 130 7.05 1.80 4.51
C GLN A 130 6.63 1.73 3.05
N VAL A 131 5.98 0.65 2.66
CA VAL A 131 5.49 0.41 1.30
C VAL A 131 4.00 0.11 1.38
N LEU A 132 3.22 0.97 0.72
CA LEU A 132 1.78 0.77 0.54
C LEU A 132 1.53 0.35 -0.90
N THR A 133 0.92 -0.81 -1.11
CA THR A 133 0.65 -1.36 -2.44
C THR A 133 -0.85 -1.45 -2.65
N ILE A 134 -1.38 -0.72 -3.65
CA ILE A 134 -2.80 -0.78 -3.99
C ILE A 134 -3.15 -2.15 -4.54
N GLN A 135 -4.28 -2.70 -4.09
CA GLN A 135 -4.78 -3.99 -4.51
C GLN A 135 -5.78 -3.84 -5.67
N PRO A 136 -6.01 -4.90 -6.47
CA PRO A 136 -7.06 -4.90 -7.48
C PRO A 136 -8.40 -4.42 -6.90
N GLY A 137 -9.14 -3.63 -7.67
CA GLY A 137 -10.37 -2.99 -7.21
C GLY A 137 -10.17 -1.63 -6.52
N GLY A 138 -8.94 -1.23 -6.17
CA GLY A 138 -8.63 0.12 -5.68
C GLY A 138 -9.14 0.47 -4.28
N ARG A 139 -9.71 -0.48 -3.54
CA ARG A 139 -10.32 -0.25 -2.22
C ARG A 139 -9.49 -0.78 -1.04
N ALA A 140 -8.38 -1.44 -1.31
CA ALA A 140 -7.49 -1.96 -0.27
C ALA A 140 -6.02 -1.68 -0.59
N LEU A 141 -5.21 -1.49 0.45
CA LEU A 141 -3.76 -1.42 0.41
C LEU A 141 -3.16 -2.51 1.28
N ILE A 142 -2.08 -3.12 0.81
CA ILE A 142 -1.16 -3.84 1.69
C ILE A 142 -0.09 -2.85 2.12
N ASN A 143 0.03 -2.66 3.43
CA ASN A 143 1.04 -1.84 4.07
C ASN A 143 2.09 -2.72 4.74
N ARG A 144 3.34 -2.59 4.31
CA ARG A 144 4.49 -3.24 4.95
C ARG A 144 5.47 -2.18 5.40
N MET A 145 5.78 -2.18 6.70
CA MET A 145 6.74 -1.25 7.27
C MET A 145 7.85 -2.00 7.97
N THR A 146 9.09 -1.61 7.69
CA THR A 146 10.29 -2.06 8.40
C THR A 146 10.89 -0.88 9.14
N VAL A 147 11.14 -1.07 10.42
CA VAL A 147 11.84 -0.10 11.27
C VAL A 147 13.24 -0.60 11.57
N ARG A 148 14.23 0.29 11.35
CA ARG A 148 15.65 -0.02 11.60
C ARG A 148 16.26 0.91 12.62
N LYS A 149 17.19 0.40 13.40
CA LYS A 149 18.09 1.16 14.27
C LYS A 149 19.53 0.71 14.00
N PHE A 150 20.42 1.64 13.70
CA PHE A 150 21.82 1.33 13.34
C PHE A 150 21.95 0.26 12.23
N GLY A 151 21.05 0.31 11.22
CA GLY A 151 21.02 -0.64 10.11
C GLY A 151 20.30 -1.97 10.40
N ILE A 152 20.05 -2.31 11.66
CA ILE A 152 19.39 -3.57 12.08
C ILE A 152 17.88 -3.38 12.07
N SER A 153 17.13 -4.34 11.52
CA SER A 153 15.67 -4.37 11.57
C SER A 153 15.21 -4.71 12.98
N VAL A 154 14.50 -3.78 13.63
CA VAL A 154 14.03 -3.90 15.02
C VAL A 154 12.53 -4.07 15.15
N ALA A 155 11.76 -3.71 14.11
CA ALA A 155 10.32 -3.96 14.07
C ALA A 155 9.80 -4.06 12.63
N HIS A 156 8.67 -4.78 12.48
CA HIS A 156 7.92 -4.92 11.25
C HIS A 156 6.43 -4.71 11.52
N VAL A 157 5.75 -4.06 10.57
CA VAL A 157 4.29 -3.98 10.53
C VAL A 157 3.84 -4.57 9.21
N ASP A 158 2.87 -5.47 9.28
CA ASP A 158 2.11 -5.98 8.16
C ASP A 158 0.63 -5.67 8.40
N GLU A 159 0.01 -4.92 7.51
CA GLU A 159 -1.33 -4.38 7.68
C GLU A 159 -2.08 -4.37 6.34
N VAL A 160 -3.36 -4.66 6.38
CA VAL A 160 -4.28 -4.40 5.28
C VAL A 160 -5.10 -3.17 5.64
N ILE A 161 -5.08 -2.16 4.78
CA ILE A 161 -5.87 -0.93 4.93
C ILE A 161 -7.01 -0.98 3.93
N THR A 162 -8.24 -0.87 4.41
CA THR A 162 -9.44 -0.84 3.58
C THR A 162 -10.04 0.56 3.61
N LYS A 163 -10.39 1.09 2.42
CA LYS A 163 -11.12 2.35 2.29
C LYS A 163 -12.55 2.14 2.80
N GLY A 164 -13.02 3.05 3.64
CA GLY A 164 -14.41 3.13 4.07
C GLY A 164 -15.36 3.60 2.95
N ASP A 165 -16.63 3.54 3.19
CA ASP A 165 -17.69 4.04 2.31
C ASP A 165 -17.95 5.52 2.56
#